data_cb67d3085876aa0e63436d69f0dafa9c
#
_entry.id   cb67d3085876aa0e63436d69f0dafa9c
#
_cell.length_a   1.000
_cell.length_b   1.000
_cell.length_c   1.000
_cell.angle_alpha   90.00
_cell.angle_beta   90.00
_cell.angle_gamma   90.00
#
_symmetry.space_group_name_H-M   'P 1'
#
loop_
_entity.id
_entity.type
_entity.pdbx_description
1 polymer ?
#
loop_
_entity_poly.entity_id
_entity_poly.type
_entity_poly.pdbx_seq_one_letter_code
_entity_poly.pdbx_strand_id
1 'polypeptide(L)'
;MRTHVVLFAALAAAPALAADGEPAALGSETVSRWEIPEATQGIGVDAEHFYAVDNRVIAKYSKVTQELVDRFESPDGGPIAHFDSAAVHEGRIYVAHSNYPEWPMTSSLEVFDAATLDHVDSHSFGIQLGSFTWVDIDAQGNWWGGFANYNRVFDRSPVAYGNKFNTQVVRFDQNWQVVEGFTIPEPIIEKFEDMSNSGGSWGPDGRLYLTGHDPAEAYVMEIPEMGSELTWVATVPLEIAGQGIAWDRSEPGTLYGIIRGRPNVVTVSRVATDQPAEAGAGN
;
A
#
# COMPACT_ATOMS: atom_id res chain seq x y z
N MET A 1 23.67 50.93 -9.63
CA MET A 1 22.73 49.88 -10.08
C MET A 1 22.26 49.16 -8.85
N ARG A 2 20.99 49.30 -8.46
CA ARG A 2 20.39 48.55 -7.32
C ARG A 2 19.59 47.41 -7.92
N THR A 3 20.06 46.19 -7.71
CA THR A 3 19.38 44.95 -8.13
C THR A 3 18.23 44.67 -7.18
N HIS A 4 17.00 44.71 -7.66
CA HIS A 4 15.82 44.29 -6.87
C HIS A 4 15.66 42.79 -7.06
N VAL A 5 15.84 42.04 -5.97
CA VAL A 5 15.48 40.62 -5.89
C VAL A 5 13.98 40.57 -5.59
N VAL A 6 13.21 40.08 -6.54
CA VAL A 6 11.79 39.78 -6.34
C VAL A 6 11.69 38.35 -5.79
N LEU A 7 11.33 38.22 -4.53
CA LEU A 7 11.02 36.95 -3.91
C LEU A 7 9.59 36.54 -4.34
N PHE A 8 9.46 35.49 -5.15
CA PHE A 8 8.19 34.84 -5.38
C PHE A 8 7.90 33.91 -4.19
N ALA A 9 6.97 34.29 -3.34
CA ALA A 9 6.38 33.37 -2.37
C ALA A 9 5.41 32.43 -3.13
N ALA A 10 5.75 31.15 -3.21
CA ALA A 10 4.79 30.14 -3.64
C ALA A 10 3.73 30.00 -2.54
N LEU A 11 2.51 30.47 -2.80
CA LEU A 11 1.36 30.15 -1.98
C LEU A 11 1.05 28.66 -2.23
N ALA A 12 1.28 27.80 -1.26
CA ALA A 12 0.73 26.47 -1.26
C ALA A 12 -0.81 26.61 -1.13
N ALA A 13 -1.54 26.16 -2.14
CA ALA A 13 -2.99 26.12 -2.08
C ALA A 13 -3.38 25.04 -1.06
N ALA A 14 -4.12 25.42 -0.01
CA ALA A 14 -4.72 24.46 0.89
C ALA A 14 -5.71 23.57 0.10
N PRO A 15 -5.79 22.25 0.40
CA PRO A 15 -6.73 21.37 -0.25
C PRO A 15 -8.17 21.85 -0.04
N ALA A 16 -8.99 21.81 -1.09
CA ALA A 16 -10.42 22.12 -0.98
C ALA A 16 -11.11 21.00 -0.21
N LEU A 17 -11.84 21.33 0.86
CA LEU A 17 -12.68 20.37 1.56
C LEU A 17 -13.98 20.13 0.77
N ALA A 18 -14.44 18.87 0.71
CA ALA A 18 -15.76 18.52 0.23
C ALA A 18 -16.87 19.00 1.22
N ALA A 19 -18.14 18.92 0.81
CA ALA A 19 -19.29 19.47 1.58
C ALA A 19 -19.45 18.86 2.99
N ASP A 20 -18.91 17.66 3.25
CA ASP A 20 -18.98 16.94 4.53
C ASP A 20 -17.69 17.01 5.36
N GLY A 21 -16.76 17.91 5.01
CA GLY A 21 -15.47 18.05 5.69
C GLY A 21 -14.39 17.06 5.24
N GLU A 22 -14.70 16.15 4.32
CA GLU A 22 -13.71 15.28 3.67
C GLU A 22 -12.96 16.02 2.54
N PRO A 23 -11.68 15.66 2.26
CA PRO A 23 -10.97 16.20 1.13
C PRO A 23 -11.62 15.81 -0.21
N ALA A 24 -11.37 16.61 -1.27
CA ALA A 24 -11.89 16.33 -2.60
C ALA A 24 -11.37 14.99 -3.14
N ALA A 25 -12.22 14.29 -3.93
CA ALA A 25 -11.79 13.08 -4.62
C ALA A 25 -10.92 13.41 -5.84
N LEU A 26 -9.88 12.60 -6.08
CA LEU A 26 -9.12 12.60 -7.33
C LEU A 26 -9.84 11.74 -8.37
N GLY A 27 -9.66 12.08 -9.65
CA GLY A 27 -10.20 11.29 -10.76
C GLY A 27 -9.41 9.99 -10.95
N SER A 28 -10.12 8.91 -11.25
CA SER A 28 -9.52 7.64 -11.67
C SER A 28 -10.37 6.95 -12.74
N GLU A 29 -9.70 6.13 -13.56
CA GLU A 29 -10.34 5.30 -14.59
C GLU A 29 -9.68 3.92 -14.61
N THR A 30 -10.46 2.86 -14.49
CA THR A 30 -9.95 1.49 -14.66
C THR A 30 -9.78 1.20 -16.15
N VAL A 31 -8.54 0.94 -16.57
CA VAL A 31 -8.17 0.72 -17.97
C VAL A 31 -7.98 -0.75 -18.31
N SER A 32 -7.77 -1.62 -17.32
CA SER A 32 -7.62 -3.06 -17.52
C SER A 32 -8.08 -3.87 -16.31
N ARG A 33 -8.53 -5.11 -16.58
CA ARG A 33 -8.94 -6.10 -15.55
C ARG A 33 -8.52 -7.48 -16.02
N TRP A 34 -7.84 -8.24 -15.15
CA TRP A 34 -7.35 -9.58 -15.46
C TRP A 34 -7.72 -10.56 -14.34
N GLU A 35 -8.26 -11.73 -14.69
CA GLU A 35 -8.52 -12.80 -13.73
C GLU A 35 -7.19 -13.46 -13.34
N ILE A 36 -6.74 -13.26 -12.11
CA ILE A 36 -5.46 -13.72 -11.57
C ILE A 36 -5.73 -14.44 -10.25
N PRO A 37 -5.62 -15.77 -10.19
CA PRO A 37 -5.99 -16.55 -9.01
C PRO A 37 -5.26 -16.15 -7.72
N GLU A 38 -4.00 -15.74 -7.80
CA GLU A 38 -3.15 -15.38 -6.67
C GLU A 38 -3.35 -13.92 -6.19
N ALA A 39 -4.18 -13.12 -6.85
CA ALA A 39 -4.45 -11.74 -6.46
C ALA A 39 -5.41 -11.67 -5.25
N THR A 40 -4.92 -12.04 -4.06
CA THR A 40 -5.75 -12.11 -2.83
C THR A 40 -5.30 -11.19 -1.72
N GLN A 41 -4.01 -10.85 -1.64
CA GLN A 41 -3.45 -10.00 -0.58
C GLN A 41 -2.89 -8.69 -1.12
N GLY A 42 -2.21 -8.74 -2.25
CA GLY A 42 -1.61 -7.53 -2.80
C GLY A 42 -0.98 -7.75 -4.15
N ILE A 43 -0.24 -6.75 -4.55
CA ILE A 43 0.43 -6.72 -5.84
C ILE A 43 1.74 -5.93 -5.74
N GLY A 44 2.74 -6.35 -6.52
CA GLY A 44 3.95 -5.57 -6.82
C GLY A 44 4.06 -5.39 -8.33
N VAL A 45 4.82 -4.39 -8.79
CA VAL A 45 4.96 -4.12 -10.22
C VAL A 45 6.35 -3.59 -10.54
N ASP A 46 6.92 -4.05 -11.66
CA ASP A 46 8.13 -3.51 -12.30
C ASP A 46 7.85 -3.08 -13.75
N ALA A 47 8.90 -2.83 -14.54
CA ALA A 47 8.74 -2.38 -15.92
C ALA A 47 8.09 -3.43 -16.84
N GLU A 48 8.31 -4.72 -16.58
CA GLU A 48 7.92 -5.82 -17.48
C GLU A 48 6.86 -6.74 -16.88
N HIS A 49 6.77 -6.82 -15.55
CA HIS A 49 5.95 -7.79 -14.82
C HIS A 49 5.10 -7.13 -13.73
N PHE A 50 4.05 -7.84 -13.36
CA PHE A 50 3.39 -7.66 -12.08
C PHE A 50 3.44 -8.95 -11.27
N TYR A 51 3.40 -8.82 -9.95
CA TYR A 51 3.57 -9.90 -8.98
C TYR A 51 2.33 -9.96 -8.12
N ALA A 52 1.46 -10.95 -8.38
CA ALA A 52 0.28 -11.18 -7.56
C ALA A 52 0.68 -11.93 -6.28
N VAL A 53 0.19 -11.44 -5.15
CA VAL A 53 0.53 -11.97 -3.82
C VAL A 53 -0.69 -12.61 -3.18
N ASP A 54 -0.52 -13.86 -2.76
CA ASP A 54 -1.42 -14.59 -1.87
C ASP A 54 -0.66 -14.96 -0.58
N ASN A 55 -1.34 -15.42 0.44
CA ASN A 55 -0.78 -15.70 1.77
C ASN A 55 0.61 -16.36 1.77
N ARG A 56 0.90 -17.21 0.81
CA ARG A 56 2.17 -17.97 0.73
C ARG A 56 2.73 -18.04 -0.68
N VAL A 57 2.17 -17.27 -1.59
CA VAL A 57 2.51 -17.31 -3.01
C VAL A 57 2.92 -15.93 -3.50
N ILE A 58 3.94 -15.91 -4.35
CA ILE A 58 4.27 -14.78 -5.21
C ILE A 58 4.23 -15.32 -6.63
N ALA A 59 3.27 -14.85 -7.43
CA ALA A 59 3.11 -15.25 -8.83
C ALA A 59 3.48 -14.11 -9.76
N LYS A 60 4.49 -14.34 -10.61
CA LYS A 60 5.05 -13.38 -11.56
C LYS A 60 4.34 -13.51 -12.89
N TYR A 61 3.74 -12.43 -13.38
CA TYR A 61 3.01 -12.36 -14.63
C TYR A 61 3.62 -11.33 -15.57
N SER A 62 3.58 -11.60 -16.88
CA SER A 62 3.96 -10.62 -17.91
C SER A 62 2.91 -9.52 -18.03
N LYS A 63 3.30 -8.24 -18.00
CA LYS A 63 2.41 -7.11 -18.26
C LYS A 63 1.85 -7.09 -19.69
N VAL A 64 2.57 -7.69 -20.63
CA VAL A 64 2.21 -7.69 -22.06
C VAL A 64 1.21 -8.80 -22.39
N THR A 65 1.49 -10.04 -21.93
CA THR A 65 0.67 -11.21 -22.28
C THR A 65 -0.31 -11.63 -21.20
N GLN A 66 -0.13 -11.17 -19.97
CA GLN A 66 -0.84 -11.58 -18.75
C GLN A 66 -0.68 -13.09 -18.46
N GLU A 67 0.32 -13.73 -19.04
CA GLU A 67 0.64 -15.12 -18.78
C GLU A 67 1.55 -15.26 -17.54
N LEU A 68 1.35 -16.33 -16.79
CA LEU A 68 2.22 -16.71 -15.68
C LEU A 68 3.63 -17.00 -16.19
N VAL A 69 4.62 -16.31 -15.67
CA VAL A 69 6.04 -16.47 -16.01
C VAL A 69 6.72 -17.40 -15.01
N ASP A 70 6.49 -17.19 -13.72
CA ASP A 70 7.10 -17.94 -12.65
C ASP A 70 6.28 -17.84 -11.36
N ARG A 71 6.53 -18.74 -10.39
CA ARG A 71 5.74 -18.81 -9.16
C ARG A 71 6.56 -19.37 -8.00
N PHE A 72 6.65 -18.59 -6.93
CA PHE A 72 7.11 -19.06 -5.62
C PHE A 72 5.90 -19.52 -4.79
N GLU A 73 6.06 -20.62 -4.06
CA GLU A 73 5.09 -21.05 -3.04
C GLU A 73 5.81 -21.62 -1.82
N SER A 74 5.55 -21.05 -0.67
CA SER A 74 6.00 -21.62 0.61
C SER A 74 5.21 -22.89 0.94
N PRO A 75 5.87 -23.97 1.39
CA PRO A 75 5.18 -25.22 1.73
C PRO A 75 4.23 -25.04 2.93
N ASP A 76 3.25 -25.92 3.03
CA ASP A 76 2.36 -25.99 4.19
C ASP A 76 3.15 -26.20 5.49
N GLY A 77 2.87 -25.36 6.50
CA GLY A 77 3.59 -25.37 7.77
C GLY A 77 5.02 -24.86 7.68
N GLY A 78 5.41 -24.25 6.55
CA GLY A 78 6.67 -23.53 6.39
C GLY A 78 6.72 -22.23 7.18
N PRO A 79 7.84 -21.48 7.09
CA PRO A 79 8.03 -20.25 7.84
C PRO A 79 7.15 -19.10 7.38
N ILE A 80 6.67 -19.15 6.14
CA ILE A 80 5.79 -18.11 5.57
C ILE A 80 4.33 -18.49 5.82
N ALA A 81 3.64 -17.65 6.57
CA ALA A 81 2.24 -17.86 6.94
C ALA A 81 1.29 -16.92 6.20
N HIS A 82 1.66 -15.64 6.07
CA HIS A 82 0.79 -14.63 5.53
C HIS A 82 1.58 -13.48 4.90
N PHE A 83 1.82 -13.57 3.61
CA PHE A 83 2.24 -12.42 2.81
C PHE A 83 1.08 -11.45 2.63
N ASP A 84 1.41 -10.17 2.54
CA ASP A 84 0.48 -9.09 2.25
C ASP A 84 0.85 -8.40 0.92
N SER A 85 1.40 -7.20 0.95
CA SER A 85 1.74 -6.43 -0.24
C SER A 85 3.22 -6.56 -0.60
N ALA A 86 3.56 -6.22 -1.84
CA ALA A 86 4.93 -6.25 -2.33
C ALA A 86 5.32 -4.95 -3.03
N ALA A 87 6.59 -4.56 -2.90
CA ALA A 87 7.23 -3.53 -3.72
C ALA A 87 8.39 -4.13 -4.52
N VAL A 88 8.60 -3.64 -5.74
CA VAL A 88 9.73 -4.06 -6.57
C VAL A 88 10.69 -2.91 -6.76
N HIS A 89 11.96 -3.13 -6.39
CA HIS A 89 13.00 -2.14 -6.49
C HIS A 89 14.35 -2.80 -6.81
N GLU A 90 15.07 -2.26 -7.79
CA GLU A 90 16.42 -2.72 -8.19
C GLU A 90 16.56 -4.24 -8.34
N GLY A 91 15.57 -4.88 -9.01
CA GLY A 91 15.59 -6.32 -9.28
C GLY A 91 15.31 -7.20 -8.05
N ARG A 92 14.77 -6.62 -6.98
CA ARG A 92 14.33 -7.31 -5.76
C ARG A 92 12.84 -7.08 -5.53
N ILE A 93 12.18 -8.10 -5.00
CA ILE A 93 10.80 -8.03 -4.52
C ILE A 93 10.86 -8.01 -2.99
N TYR A 94 10.37 -6.95 -2.41
CA TYR A 94 10.24 -6.76 -0.97
C TYR A 94 8.80 -7.05 -0.58
N VAL A 95 8.58 -8.03 0.29
CA VAL A 95 7.23 -8.51 0.62
C VAL A 95 6.98 -8.35 2.12
N ALA A 96 5.91 -7.67 2.46
CA ALA A 96 5.44 -7.60 3.83
C ALA A 96 4.89 -8.96 4.26
N HIS A 97 5.27 -9.42 5.44
CA HIS A 97 4.87 -10.71 5.99
C HIS A 97 4.51 -10.60 7.47
N SER A 98 3.51 -11.38 7.88
CA SER A 98 3.18 -11.60 9.27
C SER A 98 2.71 -13.04 9.49
N ASN A 99 2.52 -13.44 10.76
CA ASN A 99 1.90 -14.72 11.09
C ASN A 99 0.37 -14.61 11.26
N TYR A 100 -0.25 -13.55 10.74
CA TYR A 100 -1.70 -13.34 10.83
C TYR A 100 -2.47 -14.64 10.46
N PRO A 101 -3.50 -15.06 11.18
CA PRO A 101 -4.11 -14.42 12.35
C PRO A 101 -3.64 -15.03 13.70
N GLU A 102 -2.40 -15.46 13.79
CA GLU A 102 -1.88 -16.15 14.98
C GLU A 102 -1.53 -15.18 16.12
N TRP A 103 -1.43 -15.72 17.34
CA TRP A 103 -1.02 -15.00 18.54
C TRP A 103 0.24 -15.63 19.15
N PRO A 104 1.26 -14.84 19.59
CA PRO A 104 1.40 -13.40 19.37
C PRO A 104 1.65 -13.07 17.90
N MET A 105 1.23 -11.87 17.46
CA MET A 105 1.50 -11.39 16.12
C MET A 105 3.01 -11.16 15.95
N THR A 106 3.58 -11.76 14.90
CA THR A 106 4.98 -11.54 14.49
C THR A 106 5.01 -11.02 13.07
N SER A 107 6.03 -10.22 12.75
CA SER A 107 6.17 -9.64 11.42
C SER A 107 7.61 -9.68 10.93
N SER A 108 7.77 -9.81 9.63
CA SER A 108 9.06 -9.74 8.93
C SER A 108 8.92 -9.11 7.55
N LEU A 109 10.03 -8.66 7.03
CA LEU A 109 10.21 -8.35 5.62
C LEU A 109 10.90 -9.54 4.97
N GLU A 110 10.36 -10.02 3.86
CA GLU A 110 10.96 -11.09 3.06
C GLU A 110 11.39 -10.53 1.71
N VAL A 111 12.61 -10.86 1.27
CA VAL A 111 13.18 -10.33 0.04
C VAL A 111 13.45 -11.46 -0.95
N PHE A 112 13.01 -11.28 -2.18
CA PHE A 112 13.18 -12.24 -3.26
C PHE A 112 13.93 -11.60 -4.43
N ASP A 113 14.63 -12.42 -5.19
CA ASP A 113 15.18 -12.01 -6.48
C ASP A 113 14.05 -11.94 -7.52
N ALA A 114 13.89 -10.80 -8.19
CA ALA A 114 12.79 -10.61 -9.13
C ALA A 114 12.95 -11.41 -10.44
N ALA A 115 14.16 -11.87 -10.78
CA ALA A 115 14.38 -12.68 -11.96
C ALA A 115 14.05 -14.17 -11.72
N THR A 116 14.42 -14.72 -10.55
CA THR A 116 14.35 -16.17 -10.26
C THR A 116 13.31 -16.55 -9.22
N LEU A 117 12.71 -15.58 -8.52
CA LEU A 117 11.87 -15.75 -7.33
C LEU A 117 12.54 -16.55 -6.19
N ASP A 118 13.88 -16.63 -6.18
CA ASP A 118 14.60 -17.18 -5.03
C ASP A 118 14.49 -16.23 -3.83
N HIS A 119 14.22 -16.78 -2.65
CA HIS A 119 14.29 -16.03 -1.41
C HIS A 119 15.75 -15.72 -1.07
N VAL A 120 16.07 -14.45 -0.83
CA VAL A 120 17.46 -13.99 -0.69
C VAL A 120 17.78 -13.31 0.63
N ASP A 121 16.78 -12.75 1.34
CA ASP A 121 17.00 -12.09 2.62
C ASP A 121 15.71 -12.03 3.43
N SER A 122 15.84 -11.87 4.75
CA SER A 122 14.75 -11.72 5.71
C SER A 122 15.14 -10.79 6.84
N HIS A 123 14.22 -9.88 7.23
CA HIS A 123 14.39 -9.04 8.40
C HIS A 123 13.19 -9.17 9.35
N SER A 124 13.42 -9.63 10.58
CA SER A 124 12.37 -9.81 11.57
C SER A 124 12.14 -8.55 12.40
N PHE A 125 10.87 -8.09 12.44
CA PHE A 125 10.43 -7.02 13.33
C PHE A 125 9.94 -7.53 14.70
N GLY A 126 9.81 -8.84 14.86
CA GLY A 126 9.30 -9.45 16.08
C GLY A 126 7.82 -9.15 16.33
N ILE A 127 7.46 -8.85 17.59
CA ILE A 127 6.06 -8.78 18.05
C ILE A 127 5.58 -7.37 18.41
N GLN A 128 6.41 -6.34 18.26
CA GLN A 128 6.15 -5.03 18.90
C GLN A 128 5.31 -4.08 18.04
N LEU A 129 5.33 -4.23 16.72
CA LEU A 129 4.77 -3.22 15.81
C LEU A 129 3.36 -3.55 15.33
N GLY A 130 3.03 -4.83 15.17
CA GLY A 130 1.76 -5.30 14.61
C GLY A 130 1.96 -6.17 13.37
N SER A 131 0.91 -6.39 12.58
CA SER A 131 0.96 -7.09 11.30
C SER A 131 1.58 -6.20 10.23
N PHE A 132 2.70 -6.61 9.65
CA PHE A 132 3.34 -5.87 8.55
C PHE A 132 2.55 -6.10 7.27
N THR A 133 1.85 -5.09 6.76
CA THR A 133 0.87 -5.23 5.68
C THR A 133 1.35 -4.69 4.35
N TRP A 134 2.26 -3.74 4.34
CA TRP A 134 2.85 -3.23 3.11
C TRP A 134 4.23 -2.63 3.34
N VAL A 135 5.01 -2.58 2.27
CA VAL A 135 6.31 -1.93 2.16
C VAL A 135 6.41 -1.22 0.83
N ASP A 136 7.01 -0.04 0.79
CA ASP A 136 7.32 0.68 -0.44
C ASP A 136 8.48 1.65 -0.26
N ILE A 137 8.99 2.20 -1.35
CA ILE A 137 10.11 3.15 -1.37
C ILE A 137 9.66 4.46 -2.01
N ASP A 138 9.99 5.60 -1.37
CA ASP A 138 9.69 6.91 -1.92
C ASP A 138 10.70 7.34 -3.00
N ALA A 139 10.44 8.48 -3.65
CA ALA A 139 11.31 9.01 -4.71
C ALA A 139 12.69 9.48 -4.19
N GLN A 140 12.86 9.64 -2.88
CA GLN A 140 14.11 10.00 -2.21
C GLN A 140 14.92 8.76 -1.81
N GLY A 141 14.39 7.56 -2.01
CA GLY A 141 15.03 6.30 -1.66
C GLY A 141 14.83 5.87 -0.20
N ASN A 142 13.86 6.46 0.51
CA ASN A 142 13.52 6.02 1.85
C ASN A 142 12.52 4.87 1.80
N TRP A 143 12.76 3.85 2.63
CA TRP A 143 11.83 2.74 2.81
C TRP A 143 10.75 3.08 3.83
N TRP A 144 9.52 2.70 3.50
CA TRP A 144 8.32 2.91 4.29
C TRP A 144 7.53 1.62 4.43
N GLY A 145 6.70 1.54 5.47
CA GLY A 145 5.82 0.40 5.63
C GLY A 145 4.70 0.65 6.62
N GLY A 146 3.67 -0.20 6.56
CA GLY A 146 2.52 -0.15 7.44
C GLY A 146 2.45 -1.35 8.37
N PHE A 147 2.20 -1.05 9.66
CA PHE A 147 1.92 -2.06 10.67
C PHE A 147 0.49 -1.94 11.16
N ALA A 148 -0.34 -2.91 10.80
CA ALA A 148 -1.73 -2.97 11.19
C ALA A 148 -1.91 -3.54 12.61
N ASN A 149 -2.78 -2.91 13.38
CA ASN A 149 -3.30 -3.41 14.64
C ASN A 149 -4.82 -3.54 14.55
N TYR A 150 -5.43 -4.42 15.34
CA TYR A 150 -6.83 -4.78 15.21
C TYR A 150 -7.54 -4.76 16.57
N ASN A 151 -8.76 -4.22 16.62
CA ASN A 151 -9.65 -4.38 17.77
C ASN A 151 -10.25 -5.80 17.82
N ARG A 152 -10.26 -6.48 16.67
CA ARG A 152 -10.84 -7.79 16.49
C ARG A 152 -10.09 -8.86 17.27
N VAL A 153 -10.83 -9.76 17.91
CA VAL A 153 -10.33 -11.03 18.47
C VAL A 153 -10.51 -12.12 17.41
N PHE A 154 -9.44 -12.77 17.05
CA PHE A 154 -9.45 -13.87 16.09
C PHE A 154 -9.62 -15.21 16.79
N ASP A 155 -10.11 -16.25 16.11
CA ASP A 155 -10.39 -17.57 16.70
C ASP A 155 -9.18 -18.19 17.41
N ARG A 156 -7.98 -17.90 16.94
CA ARG A 156 -6.70 -18.40 17.47
C ARG A 156 -6.00 -17.43 18.43
N SER A 157 -6.61 -16.28 18.69
CA SER A 157 -6.06 -15.26 19.56
C SER A 157 -6.90 -15.14 20.82
N PRO A 158 -6.32 -15.27 22.03
CA PRO A 158 -7.06 -15.12 23.27
C PRO A 158 -7.53 -13.70 23.55
N VAL A 159 -6.93 -12.71 22.90
CA VAL A 159 -7.23 -11.27 23.02
C VAL A 159 -7.03 -10.59 21.67
N ALA A 160 -7.56 -9.38 21.51
CA ALA A 160 -7.23 -8.54 20.35
C ALA A 160 -5.71 -8.27 20.29
N TYR A 161 -5.16 -8.13 19.09
CA TYR A 161 -3.74 -7.79 18.90
C TYR A 161 -3.35 -6.44 19.48
N GLY A 162 -4.30 -5.58 19.69
CA GLY A 162 -4.11 -4.25 20.20
C GLY A 162 -5.32 -3.39 19.91
N ASN A 163 -5.09 -2.14 19.58
CA ASN A 163 -6.10 -1.19 19.18
C ASN A 163 -5.84 -0.77 17.74
N LYS A 164 -6.85 -0.76 16.86
CA LYS A 164 -6.71 -0.36 15.46
C LYS A 164 -6.12 1.07 15.32
N PHE A 165 -6.35 1.95 16.31
CA PHE A 165 -5.75 3.28 16.38
C PHE A 165 -4.22 3.27 16.62
N ASN A 166 -3.63 2.12 16.98
CA ASN A 166 -2.19 1.93 17.04
C ASN A 166 -1.58 1.49 15.70
N THR A 167 -2.41 1.39 14.65
CA THR A 167 -1.92 1.20 13.28
C THR A 167 -1.05 2.37 12.89
N GLN A 168 0.11 2.08 12.33
CA GLN A 168 1.11 3.09 12.05
C GLN A 168 1.76 2.92 10.68
N VAL A 169 2.15 4.03 10.10
CA VAL A 169 3.06 4.12 8.96
C VAL A 169 4.43 4.48 9.49
N VAL A 170 5.45 3.75 9.10
CA VAL A 170 6.82 3.98 9.59
C VAL A 170 7.79 4.20 8.43
N ARG A 171 8.84 4.97 8.70
CA ARG A 171 10.02 5.07 7.84
C ARG A 171 11.17 4.29 8.47
N PHE A 172 11.89 3.55 7.61
CA PHE A 172 13.04 2.75 8.02
C PHE A 172 14.36 3.40 7.60
N ASP A 173 15.42 3.06 8.33
CA ASP A 173 16.80 3.26 7.86
C ASP A 173 17.24 2.09 6.96
N GLN A 174 18.51 2.13 6.53
CA GLN A 174 19.11 1.09 5.68
C GLN A 174 19.28 -0.28 6.38
N ASN A 175 19.09 -0.35 7.70
CA ASN A 175 19.13 -1.57 8.49
C ASN A 175 17.73 -2.03 8.93
N TRP A 176 16.69 -1.49 8.31
CA TRP A 176 15.28 -1.75 8.63
C TRP A 176 14.89 -1.37 10.07
N GLN A 177 15.62 -0.43 10.70
CA GLN A 177 15.21 0.11 11.99
C GLN A 177 14.22 1.26 11.76
N VAL A 178 13.14 1.27 12.56
CA VAL A 178 12.16 2.37 12.52
C VAL A 178 12.83 3.66 13.01
N VAL A 179 12.84 4.69 12.18
CA VAL A 179 13.40 6.02 12.48
C VAL A 179 12.34 7.09 12.64
N GLU A 180 11.18 6.91 12.02
CA GLU A 180 9.99 7.77 12.18
C GLU A 180 8.73 6.91 12.15
N GLY A 181 7.67 7.37 12.83
CA GLY A 181 6.38 6.73 12.83
C GLY A 181 5.25 7.75 12.87
N PHE A 182 4.18 7.46 12.13
CA PHE A 182 3.01 8.33 11.97
C PHE A 182 1.74 7.53 12.19
N THR A 183 0.77 8.14 12.89
CA THR A 183 -0.58 7.61 12.98
C THR A 183 -1.39 7.96 11.73
N ILE A 184 -2.37 7.13 11.43
CA ILE A 184 -3.37 7.40 10.38
C ILE A 184 -4.50 8.22 11.02
N PRO A 185 -5.04 9.27 10.37
CA PRO A 185 -6.13 10.08 10.91
C PRO A 185 -7.35 9.23 11.30
N GLU A 186 -7.96 9.57 12.44
CA GLU A 186 -9.13 8.84 12.98
C GLU A 186 -10.26 8.63 11.95
N PRO A 187 -10.66 9.63 11.10
CA PRO A 187 -11.70 9.42 10.11
C PRO A 187 -11.39 8.32 9.10
N ILE A 188 -10.11 8.06 8.80
CA ILE A 188 -9.66 7.00 7.91
C ILE A 188 -9.64 5.65 8.64
N ILE A 189 -9.14 5.61 9.88
CA ILE A 189 -9.16 4.40 10.70
C ILE A 189 -10.59 3.89 10.91
N GLU A 190 -11.56 4.80 11.08
CA GLU A 190 -12.97 4.42 11.23
C GLU A 190 -13.54 3.77 9.96
N LYS A 191 -13.14 4.24 8.77
CA LYS A 191 -13.54 3.63 7.48
C LYS A 191 -13.05 2.18 7.31
N PHE A 192 -12.04 1.74 8.06
CA PHE A 192 -11.55 0.36 8.03
C PHE A 192 -12.39 -0.62 8.87
N GLU A 193 -13.43 -0.13 9.56
CA GLU A 193 -14.33 -0.92 10.41
C GLU A 193 -13.56 -1.76 11.45
N ASP A 194 -13.75 -3.10 11.45
CA ASP A 194 -13.05 -4.04 12.33
C ASP A 194 -11.65 -4.44 11.84
N MET A 195 -11.31 -4.02 10.63
CA MET A 195 -10.02 -4.29 10.00
C MET A 195 -9.06 -3.11 10.18
N SER A 196 -8.03 -3.00 9.34
CA SER A 196 -7.02 -1.98 9.45
C SER A 196 -6.45 -1.60 8.09
N ASN A 197 -5.34 -0.84 8.07
CA ASN A 197 -4.61 -0.52 6.85
C ASN A 197 -4.00 -1.80 6.25
N SER A 198 -4.29 -2.09 4.99
CA SER A 198 -3.87 -3.31 4.29
C SER A 198 -2.93 -3.04 3.12
N GLY A 199 -2.80 -1.80 2.67
CA GLY A 199 -1.91 -1.46 1.58
C GLY A 199 -1.41 -0.04 1.63
N GLY A 200 -0.29 0.21 0.96
CA GLY A 200 0.29 1.53 0.80
C GLY A 200 1.30 1.56 -0.34
N SER A 201 1.33 2.66 -1.09
CA SER A 201 2.31 2.89 -2.14
C SER A 201 2.55 4.37 -2.38
N TRP A 202 3.79 4.76 -2.63
CA TRP A 202 4.18 6.13 -2.94
C TRP A 202 3.88 6.49 -4.39
N GLY A 203 3.05 7.50 -4.57
CA GLY A 203 2.64 8.00 -5.88
C GLY A 203 3.71 8.83 -6.60
N PRO A 204 3.52 9.04 -7.93
CA PRO A 204 4.44 9.86 -8.72
C PRO A 204 4.42 11.34 -8.34
N ASP A 205 3.41 11.78 -7.60
CA ASP A 205 3.24 13.14 -7.03
C ASP A 205 3.95 13.31 -5.68
N GLY A 206 4.64 12.27 -5.17
CA GLY A 206 5.33 12.27 -3.89
C GLY A 206 4.42 12.14 -2.67
N ARG A 207 3.15 11.74 -2.87
CA ARG A 207 2.18 11.46 -1.81
C ARG A 207 2.07 9.97 -1.55
N LEU A 208 1.69 9.62 -0.33
CA LEU A 208 1.43 8.25 0.07
C LEU A 208 -0.05 7.91 -0.13
N TYR A 209 -0.32 6.81 -0.82
CA TYR A 209 -1.66 6.28 -1.06
C TYR A 209 -1.87 5.06 -0.17
N LEU A 210 -2.84 5.12 0.75
CA LEU A 210 -3.17 4.03 1.67
C LEU A 210 -4.50 3.39 1.31
N THR A 211 -4.63 2.09 1.53
CA THR A 211 -5.88 1.34 1.38
C THR A 211 -6.26 0.64 2.68
N GLY A 212 -7.56 0.44 2.86
CA GLY A 212 -8.11 -0.45 3.89
C GLY A 212 -8.20 -1.90 3.41
N HIS A 213 -8.99 -2.70 4.13
CA HIS A 213 -9.19 -4.10 3.81
C HIS A 213 -10.25 -4.31 2.71
N ASP A 214 -11.34 -3.56 2.71
CA ASP A 214 -12.48 -3.75 1.81
C ASP A 214 -12.88 -2.51 0.99
N PRO A 215 -12.71 -1.25 1.46
CA PRO A 215 -13.17 -0.07 0.74
C PRO A 215 -12.58 0.02 -0.68
N ALA A 216 -13.44 0.36 -1.65
CA ALA A 216 -13.07 0.55 -3.05
C ALA A 216 -12.45 1.94 -3.30
N GLU A 217 -11.49 2.33 -2.47
CA GLU A 217 -10.85 3.64 -2.52
C GLU A 217 -9.44 3.59 -1.93
N ALA A 218 -8.61 4.55 -2.33
CA ALA A 218 -7.33 4.84 -1.69
C ALA A 218 -7.35 6.25 -1.07
N TYR A 219 -6.69 6.40 0.07
CA TYR A 219 -6.58 7.65 0.82
C TYR A 219 -5.21 8.26 0.61
N VAL A 220 -5.19 9.49 0.12
CA VAL A 220 -3.95 10.21 -0.22
C VAL A 220 -3.48 10.98 1.00
N MET A 221 -2.26 10.69 1.42
CA MET A 221 -1.65 11.24 2.62
C MET A 221 -0.42 12.06 2.32
N GLU A 222 -0.21 13.10 3.09
CA GLU A 222 1.05 13.85 3.16
C GLU A 222 1.70 13.65 4.52
N ILE A 223 3.04 13.62 4.54
CA ILE A 223 3.81 13.66 5.78
C ILE A 223 3.70 15.06 6.36
N PRO A 224 3.30 15.21 7.63
CA PRO A 224 3.12 16.53 8.22
C PRO A 224 4.48 17.24 8.43
N GLU A 225 4.49 18.56 8.31
CA GLU A 225 5.69 19.36 8.67
C GLU A 225 6.00 19.30 10.17
N MET A 226 4.99 19.11 11.01
CA MET A 226 5.10 18.98 12.46
C MET A 226 4.07 18.00 12.98
N GLY A 227 4.44 17.24 14.00
CA GLY A 227 3.58 16.25 14.63
C GLY A 227 3.81 14.85 14.08
N SER A 228 2.90 13.92 14.41
CA SER A 228 3.02 12.50 14.11
C SER A 228 1.74 11.87 13.54
N GLU A 229 0.81 12.68 13.09
CA GLU A 229 -0.39 12.22 12.38
C GLU A 229 -0.29 12.61 10.91
N LEU A 230 -0.50 11.65 9.99
CA LEU A 230 -0.53 11.91 8.56
C LEU A 230 -1.65 12.90 8.22
N THR A 231 -1.44 13.72 7.19
CA THR A 231 -2.46 14.64 6.71
C THR A 231 -3.22 14.01 5.54
N TRP A 232 -4.52 13.74 5.73
CA TRP A 232 -5.39 13.27 4.64
C TRP A 232 -5.74 14.42 3.71
N VAL A 233 -5.32 14.34 2.43
CA VAL A 233 -5.44 15.44 1.46
C VAL A 233 -6.37 15.15 0.29
N ALA A 234 -6.63 13.86 -0.01
CA ALA A 234 -7.58 13.46 -1.04
C ALA A 234 -8.03 11.99 -0.86
N THR A 235 -9.08 11.62 -1.57
CA THR A 235 -9.52 10.22 -1.76
C THR A 235 -9.56 9.88 -3.24
N VAL A 236 -9.17 8.67 -3.61
CA VAL A 236 -9.24 8.16 -4.99
C VAL A 236 -10.22 7.00 -5.02
N PRO A 237 -11.40 7.14 -5.63
CA PRO A 237 -12.26 6.00 -5.93
C PRO A 237 -11.53 5.03 -6.88
N LEU A 238 -11.52 3.74 -6.57
CA LEU A 238 -10.83 2.72 -7.35
C LEU A 238 -11.70 1.47 -7.48
N GLU A 239 -11.56 0.74 -8.57
CA GLU A 239 -12.13 -0.62 -8.67
C GLU A 239 -11.21 -1.63 -7.98
N ILE A 240 -11.20 -1.63 -6.66
CA ILE A 240 -10.47 -2.56 -5.81
C ILE A 240 -11.39 -3.07 -4.69
N ALA A 241 -10.93 -4.08 -3.96
CA ALA A 241 -11.53 -4.47 -2.69
C ALA A 241 -10.46 -4.35 -1.61
N GLY A 242 -10.04 -3.10 -1.35
CA GLY A 242 -8.94 -2.79 -0.45
C GLY A 242 -7.64 -3.50 -0.82
N GLN A 243 -6.90 -3.97 0.20
CA GLN A 243 -5.66 -4.75 0.07
C GLN A 243 -4.48 -3.97 -0.53
N GLY A 244 -3.38 -4.69 -0.85
CA GLY A 244 -2.17 -4.08 -1.39
C GLY A 244 -2.36 -3.48 -2.77
N ILE A 245 -1.80 -2.30 -2.97
CA ILE A 245 -1.72 -1.56 -4.23
C ILE A 245 -0.27 -1.29 -4.60
N ALA A 246 0.00 -1.02 -5.87
CA ALA A 246 1.34 -0.66 -6.33
C ALA A 246 1.29 0.36 -7.48
N TRP A 247 2.01 1.46 -7.34
CA TRP A 247 2.25 2.38 -8.43
C TRP A 247 3.28 1.82 -9.41
N ASP A 248 2.94 1.86 -10.69
CA ASP A 248 3.87 1.50 -11.77
C ASP A 248 4.84 2.66 -12.04
N ARG A 249 6.07 2.53 -11.57
CA ARG A 249 7.11 3.56 -11.76
C ARG A 249 7.61 3.67 -13.18
N SER A 250 7.37 2.63 -14.01
CA SER A 250 7.69 2.65 -15.45
C SER A 250 6.63 3.34 -16.29
N GLU A 251 5.40 3.48 -15.76
CA GLU A 251 4.26 4.07 -16.44
C GLU A 251 3.54 5.07 -15.51
N PRO A 252 4.02 6.32 -15.41
CA PRO A 252 3.49 7.31 -14.48
C PRO A 252 1.96 7.48 -14.57
N GLY A 253 1.30 7.61 -13.43
CA GLY A 253 -0.15 7.69 -13.32
C GLY A 253 -0.88 6.35 -13.38
N THR A 254 -0.16 5.23 -13.48
CA THR A 254 -0.74 3.88 -13.49
C THR A 254 -0.63 3.23 -12.12
N LEU A 255 -1.76 2.82 -11.58
CA LEU A 255 -1.89 2.13 -10.29
C LEU A 255 -2.47 0.73 -10.50
N TYR A 256 -1.80 -0.26 -9.95
CA TYR A 256 -2.27 -1.64 -9.86
C TYR A 256 -2.95 -1.87 -8.51
N GLY A 257 -4.05 -2.61 -8.54
CA GLY A 257 -4.79 -3.02 -7.36
C GLY A 257 -5.45 -4.38 -7.58
N ILE A 258 -6.17 -4.87 -6.58
CA ILE A 258 -6.82 -6.17 -6.65
C ILE A 258 -8.29 -6.10 -6.21
N ILE A 259 -9.09 -7.03 -6.74
CA ILE A 259 -10.41 -7.38 -6.23
C ILE A 259 -10.34 -8.83 -5.76
N ARG A 260 -10.41 -9.03 -4.46
CA ARG A 260 -10.49 -10.37 -3.87
C ARG A 260 -11.92 -10.88 -4.01
N GLY A 261 -12.10 -11.99 -4.72
CA GLY A 261 -13.42 -12.51 -5.00
C GLY A 261 -13.41 -13.90 -5.66
N ARG A 262 -14.41 -14.16 -6.48
CA ARG A 262 -14.50 -15.36 -7.33
C ARG A 262 -15.01 -14.95 -8.70
N PRO A 263 -14.14 -14.72 -9.69
CA PRO A 263 -12.68 -14.86 -9.62
C PRO A 263 -11.99 -13.71 -8.85
N ASN A 264 -10.70 -13.90 -8.47
CA ASN A 264 -9.82 -12.81 -8.08
C ASN A 264 -9.39 -12.04 -9.32
N VAL A 265 -9.24 -10.71 -9.19
CA VAL A 265 -8.96 -9.83 -10.33
C VAL A 265 -7.83 -8.87 -9.97
N VAL A 266 -6.88 -8.69 -10.88
CA VAL A 266 -5.97 -7.54 -10.89
C VAL A 266 -6.64 -6.43 -11.70
N THR A 267 -6.67 -5.23 -11.15
CA THR A 267 -7.14 -4.01 -11.82
C THR A 267 -5.98 -3.08 -12.10
N VAL A 268 -6.03 -2.39 -13.23
CA VAL A 268 -5.09 -1.34 -13.61
C VAL A 268 -5.87 -0.06 -13.82
N SER A 269 -5.52 0.99 -13.09
CA SER A 269 -6.21 2.26 -13.12
C SER A 269 -5.27 3.40 -13.51
N ARG A 270 -5.78 4.35 -14.29
CA ARG A 270 -5.18 5.68 -14.47
C ARG A 270 -5.71 6.59 -13.37
N VAL A 271 -4.81 7.24 -12.65
CA VAL A 271 -5.16 8.18 -11.57
C VAL A 271 -4.65 9.57 -11.93
N ALA A 272 -5.56 10.55 -11.88
CA ALA A 272 -5.23 11.96 -12.08
C ALA A 272 -4.70 12.55 -10.76
N THR A 273 -3.39 12.49 -10.55
CA THR A 273 -2.75 12.91 -9.29
C THR A 273 -2.83 14.41 -9.03
N ASP A 274 -3.10 15.23 -10.08
CA ASP A 274 -3.09 16.70 -10.01
C ASP A 274 -4.47 17.36 -10.16
N GLN A 275 -5.54 16.58 -10.37
CA GLN A 275 -6.88 17.12 -10.64
C GLN A 275 -7.96 16.47 -9.78
N PRO A 276 -8.86 17.27 -9.16
CA PRO A 276 -10.05 16.73 -8.53
C PRO A 276 -10.93 16.00 -9.57
N ALA A 277 -11.65 14.97 -9.14
CA ALA A 277 -12.62 14.29 -9.98
C ALA A 277 -13.62 15.32 -10.56
N GLU A 278 -13.91 15.24 -11.86
CA GLU A 278 -14.99 16.03 -12.43
C GLU A 278 -16.29 15.68 -11.71
N ALA A 279 -16.98 16.70 -11.17
CA ALA A 279 -18.30 16.52 -10.57
C ALA A 279 -19.21 15.92 -11.63
N GLY A 280 -19.61 14.66 -11.47
CA GLY A 280 -20.43 13.95 -12.43
C GLY A 280 -21.62 14.80 -12.83
N ALA A 281 -21.72 15.14 -14.11
CA ALA A 281 -22.91 15.78 -14.67
C ALA A 281 -24.08 14.81 -14.45
N GLY A 282 -24.83 15.07 -13.37
CA GLY A 282 -26.07 14.35 -13.11
C GLY A 282 -27.03 14.58 -14.30
N ASN A 283 -27.36 13.51 -15.01
CA ASN A 283 -28.47 13.45 -15.89
C ASN A 283 -29.77 13.15 -15.13
#